data_e1b2ad1c6f8b74d4e25d4dc306536174
#
_entry.id   e1b2ad1c6f8b74d4e25d4dc306536174
#
_cell.length_a   1.000
_cell.length_b   1.000
_cell.length_c   1.000
_cell.angle_alpha   90.00
_cell.angle_beta   90.00
_cell.angle_gamma   90.00
#
_symmetry.space_group_name_H-M   'P 1'
#
loop_
_entity.id
_entity.type
_entity.pdbx_description
1 polymer ?
#
loop_
_entity_poly.entity_id
_entity_poly.type
_entity_poly.pdbx_seq_one_letter_code
_entity_poly.pdbx_strand_id
1 'polypeptide(L)'
;MRTLPTLFAFTFALTLCASAQAPATDSSAPPAAPPRAARPVIATGPIVATVVPPALAGPVTYTCGAAKKGATTLTPATLISGTFAGWDLKTVPTIANGICSATGSDKPFFFSIPVPPGNYRVTLALGGKEASTITVRAEARRLILENLAIKSGASVTKTFDINVRIPEFTKPDGTQGRVRLKQREIGNLDWDAKLTLEFNGTNPAFRTLTIEPLVGAKSEPTLYLAGDSTMVDQDVEPWASWGQQLPRFFLPGIVVANHAESGESAISFLGEQRFAEIISIIKPGDYFFVQFAHNDQKVANGMPRYIQIMTDFVTQVRAKGATPIIVTAQNRDSFDADGHINDTLAGYPQASRQIATDTNTGLIDLNAMSKTMFEAMGKDGANHAFMKFKAGSYPGVERDIADSTHFNNFGAYELAQCITHGIRADKLPIEKFLDPAVRDFDPAKPDVFADFHLPYTPPQKQEDTTQIPQADLK
;
A
#
# COMPACT_ATOMS: atom_id res chain seq x y z
N MET A 1 -38.75 80.37 29.29
CA MET A 1 -40.02 80.76 28.71
C MET A 1 -40.56 79.49 28.04
N ARG A 2 -41.53 78.84 28.72
CA ARG A 2 -42.97 78.78 28.37
C ARG A 2 -43.15 78.25 26.95
N THR A 3 -43.80 77.10 26.62
CA THR A 3 -45.06 76.54 27.15
C THR A 3 -45.26 75.14 26.60
N LEU A 4 -45.75 74.20 27.43
CA LEU A 4 -46.67 73.14 27.02
C LEU A 4 -48.03 73.76 26.65
N PRO A 5 -48.90 73.10 25.86
CA PRO A 5 -49.71 71.95 26.25
C PRO A 5 -50.06 71.03 25.02
N THR A 6 -50.77 69.97 24.97
CA THR A 6 -52.00 69.47 25.60
C THR A 6 -52.26 68.04 25.11
N LEU A 7 -52.78 67.21 26.00
CA LEU A 7 -53.26 65.84 25.85
C LEU A 7 -54.53 65.79 24.96
N PHE A 8 -54.62 64.75 24.06
CA PHE A 8 -55.87 64.18 23.59
C PHE A 8 -55.84 62.68 23.58
N ALA A 9 -56.70 62.12 24.40
CA ALA A 9 -56.92 60.65 24.45
C ALA A 9 -57.97 60.30 23.41
N PHE A 10 -57.70 59.27 22.61
CA PHE A 10 -58.69 58.51 21.83
C PHE A 10 -58.64 57.03 22.20
N THR A 11 -59.75 56.61 22.81
CA THR A 11 -60.02 55.21 23.11
C THR A 11 -60.51 54.52 21.84
N PHE A 12 -59.85 53.49 21.38
CA PHE A 12 -60.38 52.54 20.38
C PHE A 12 -60.41 51.15 20.94
N ALA A 13 -61.58 50.56 20.93
CA ALA A 13 -61.86 49.22 21.32
C ALA A 13 -61.22 48.18 20.31
N LEU A 14 -60.36 47.33 20.79
CA LEU A 14 -59.85 46.21 19.99
C LEU A 14 -60.68 44.91 20.26
N THR A 15 -61.33 44.47 19.22
CA THR A 15 -61.98 43.15 19.16
C THR A 15 -60.89 42.07 19.00
N LEU A 16 -60.75 41.16 19.97
CA LEU A 16 -59.88 39.98 19.84
C LEU A 16 -60.47 38.96 18.89
N CYS A 17 -59.85 38.76 17.73
CA CYS A 17 -60.00 37.50 16.97
C CYS A 17 -58.82 36.60 17.37
N ALA A 18 -59.11 35.53 18.11
CA ALA A 18 -58.16 34.48 18.41
C ALA A 18 -58.02 33.55 17.16
N SER A 19 -56.93 33.67 16.44
CA SER A 19 -56.48 32.64 15.48
C SER A 19 -55.54 31.68 16.19
N ALA A 20 -55.99 30.42 16.33
CA ALA A 20 -55.17 29.32 16.85
C ALA A 20 -54.07 29.00 15.83
N GLN A 21 -52.83 29.32 16.16
CA GLN A 21 -51.63 28.84 15.46
C GLN A 21 -51.30 27.44 15.99
N ALA A 22 -51.28 26.45 15.10
CA ALA A 22 -50.76 25.10 15.39
C ALA A 22 -49.25 25.19 15.71
N PRO A 23 -48.71 24.39 16.62
CA PRO A 23 -47.30 24.40 16.93
C PRO A 23 -46.49 23.91 15.72
N ALA A 24 -45.50 24.67 15.29
CA ALA A 24 -44.51 24.28 14.32
C ALA A 24 -43.69 23.13 14.92
N THR A 25 -43.76 21.96 14.31
CA THR A 25 -42.88 20.84 14.61
C THR A 25 -41.48 21.19 14.10
N ASP A 26 -40.59 21.54 15.02
CA ASP A 26 -39.17 21.69 14.78
C ASP A 26 -38.58 20.30 14.54
N SER A 27 -38.44 19.89 13.25
CA SER A 27 -37.85 18.62 12.83
C SER A 27 -36.40 18.81 12.37
N SER A 28 -35.59 19.45 13.17
CA SER A 28 -34.14 19.44 13.00
C SER A 28 -33.47 18.43 13.94
N ALA A 29 -33.81 17.14 13.74
CA ALA A 29 -32.93 16.08 14.23
C ALA A 29 -31.64 16.13 13.37
N PRO A 30 -30.45 16.14 13.97
CA PRO A 30 -29.21 16.06 13.21
C PRO A 30 -29.22 14.77 12.36
N PRO A 31 -28.66 14.80 11.13
CA PRO A 31 -28.62 13.61 10.30
C PRO A 31 -27.94 12.48 11.07
N ALA A 32 -28.55 11.28 11.03
CA ALA A 32 -28.02 10.09 11.69
C ALA A 32 -26.56 9.89 11.26
N ALA A 33 -25.68 9.72 12.24
CA ALA A 33 -24.28 9.44 12.00
C ALA A 33 -24.17 8.23 11.03
N PRO A 34 -23.28 8.28 10.03
CA PRO A 34 -23.10 7.16 9.11
C PRO A 34 -22.81 5.89 9.89
N PRO A 35 -23.27 4.72 9.43
CA PRO A 35 -23.08 3.48 10.14
C PRO A 35 -21.58 3.28 10.41
N ARG A 36 -21.25 3.06 11.67
CA ARG A 36 -19.89 2.82 12.15
C ARG A 36 -19.30 1.69 11.32
N ALA A 37 -18.21 1.95 10.59
CA ALA A 37 -17.51 0.92 9.83
C ALA A 37 -17.31 -0.31 10.72
N ALA A 38 -17.73 -1.46 10.25
CA ALA A 38 -17.59 -2.71 10.99
C ALA A 38 -16.09 -2.89 11.35
N ARG A 39 -15.81 -3.25 12.60
CA ARG A 39 -14.44 -3.56 13.00
C ARG A 39 -13.92 -4.68 12.10
N PRO A 40 -12.69 -4.60 11.58
CA PRO A 40 -12.10 -5.69 10.82
C PRO A 40 -12.16 -6.97 11.64
N VAL A 41 -12.69 -8.02 11.07
CA VAL A 41 -12.81 -9.31 11.74
C VAL A 41 -11.46 -10.01 11.63
N ILE A 42 -10.86 -10.33 12.77
CA ILE A 42 -9.70 -11.24 12.85
C ILE A 42 -10.17 -12.63 12.44
N ALA A 43 -9.36 -13.32 11.64
CA ALA A 43 -9.66 -14.69 11.25
C ALA A 43 -9.78 -15.59 12.50
N THR A 44 -10.93 -16.28 12.65
CA THR A 44 -11.26 -17.12 13.80
C THR A 44 -11.19 -18.62 13.53
N GLY A 45 -10.91 -19.02 12.27
CA GLY A 45 -10.77 -20.41 11.87
C GLY A 45 -9.56 -21.11 12.50
N PRO A 46 -9.47 -22.45 12.41
CA PRO A 46 -8.31 -23.19 12.89
C PRO A 46 -7.03 -22.68 12.20
N ILE A 47 -6.03 -22.32 13.02
CA ILE A 47 -4.74 -21.87 12.53
C ILE A 47 -4.02 -23.08 11.94
N VAL A 48 -3.89 -23.13 10.62
CA VAL A 48 -3.00 -24.07 9.95
C VAL A 48 -1.65 -23.38 9.79
N ALA A 49 -0.59 -24.03 10.27
CA ALA A 49 0.77 -23.50 10.10
C ALA A 49 1.15 -23.48 8.62
N THR A 50 1.81 -22.38 8.20
CA THR A 50 2.31 -22.26 6.83
C THR A 50 3.34 -23.33 6.55
N VAL A 51 3.18 -24.08 5.47
CA VAL A 51 4.19 -25.06 5.02
C VAL A 51 5.35 -24.29 4.41
N VAL A 52 6.48 -24.26 5.10
CA VAL A 52 7.68 -23.57 4.65
C VAL A 52 8.52 -24.48 3.77
N PRO A 53 8.78 -24.12 2.50
CA PRO A 53 9.65 -24.91 1.62
C PRO A 53 11.12 -24.85 2.10
N PRO A 54 11.99 -25.78 1.66
CA PRO A 54 13.40 -25.75 1.99
C PRO A 54 14.07 -24.49 1.44
N ALA A 55 15.09 -23.99 2.15
CA ALA A 55 15.89 -22.86 1.71
C ALA A 55 16.62 -23.16 0.40
N LEU A 56 16.72 -22.15 -0.47
CA LEU A 56 17.54 -22.24 -1.67
C LEU A 56 19.02 -22.31 -1.28
N ALA A 57 19.73 -23.31 -1.79
CA ALA A 57 21.18 -23.46 -1.54
C ALA A 57 22.03 -22.38 -2.28
N GLY A 58 21.45 -21.67 -3.21
CA GLY A 58 22.07 -20.63 -4.03
C GLY A 58 21.14 -20.16 -5.15
N PRO A 59 21.67 -19.47 -6.17
CA PRO A 59 20.87 -19.00 -7.29
C PRO A 59 20.19 -20.13 -8.04
N VAL A 60 18.89 -19.96 -8.32
CA VAL A 60 18.11 -20.87 -9.18
C VAL A 60 17.67 -20.10 -10.41
N THR A 61 17.93 -20.68 -11.59
CA THR A 61 17.58 -20.06 -12.87
C THR A 61 16.52 -20.88 -13.60
N TYR A 62 15.53 -20.17 -14.13
CA TYR A 62 14.47 -20.70 -14.99
C TYR A 62 14.64 -20.17 -16.42
N THR A 63 14.42 -21.02 -17.42
CA THR A 63 14.52 -20.65 -18.86
C THR A 63 13.27 -21.08 -19.60
N CYS A 64 12.80 -20.23 -20.52
CA CYS A 64 11.60 -20.50 -21.31
C CYS A 64 11.89 -21.49 -22.44
N GLY A 65 11.38 -22.72 -22.37
CA GLY A 65 11.39 -23.71 -23.47
C GLY A 65 12.75 -24.17 -24.00
N ALA A 66 13.84 -23.46 -23.69
CA ALA A 66 15.18 -23.82 -24.13
C ALA A 66 15.99 -24.40 -22.98
N ALA A 67 16.47 -25.61 -23.14
CA ALA A 67 17.33 -26.28 -22.16
C ALA A 67 18.66 -25.52 -22.00
N LYS A 68 19.04 -25.19 -20.77
CA LYS A 68 20.32 -24.56 -20.43
C LYS A 68 20.91 -25.32 -19.24
N LYS A 69 22.19 -25.63 -19.32
CA LYS A 69 22.89 -26.33 -18.25
C LYS A 69 22.77 -25.59 -16.94
N GLY A 70 22.30 -26.26 -15.89
CA GLY A 70 22.13 -25.67 -14.55
C GLY A 70 20.87 -24.81 -14.37
N ALA A 71 19.96 -24.83 -15.33
CA ALA A 71 18.68 -24.10 -15.24
C ALA A 71 17.49 -25.05 -15.38
N THR A 72 16.37 -24.70 -14.76
CA THR A 72 15.09 -25.39 -14.92
C THR A 72 14.39 -24.87 -16.17
N THR A 73 14.02 -25.77 -17.06
CA THR A 73 13.30 -25.42 -18.30
C THR A 73 11.81 -25.33 -18.03
N LEU A 74 11.23 -24.15 -18.30
CA LEU A 74 9.80 -23.90 -18.22
C LEU A 74 9.08 -24.39 -19.47
N THR A 75 7.97 -25.04 -19.29
CA THR A 75 7.04 -25.49 -20.33
C THR A 75 5.62 -25.06 -19.96
N PRO A 76 4.63 -25.12 -20.86
CA PRO A 76 3.24 -24.84 -20.50
C PRO A 76 2.70 -25.75 -19.38
N ALA A 77 3.27 -26.94 -19.21
CA ALA A 77 2.89 -27.89 -18.15
C ALA A 77 3.58 -27.61 -16.81
N THR A 78 4.48 -26.63 -16.73
CA THR A 78 5.18 -26.27 -15.48
C THR A 78 4.23 -25.43 -14.60
N LEU A 79 3.30 -26.09 -13.91
CA LEU A 79 2.36 -25.45 -12.99
C LEU A 79 2.94 -25.44 -11.58
N ILE A 80 2.57 -24.42 -10.79
CA ILE A 80 2.92 -24.36 -9.37
C ILE A 80 2.37 -25.59 -8.64
N SER A 81 3.18 -26.26 -7.84
CA SER A 81 2.74 -27.42 -7.06
C SER A 81 3.66 -27.70 -5.88
N GLY A 82 3.15 -27.61 -4.66
CA GLY A 82 3.91 -27.87 -3.45
C GLY A 82 5.20 -27.02 -3.38
N THR A 83 6.37 -27.70 -3.49
CA THR A 83 7.68 -27.02 -3.47
C THR A 83 8.24 -26.73 -4.87
N PHE A 84 7.49 -26.98 -5.93
CA PHE A 84 7.92 -26.77 -7.31
C PHE A 84 7.40 -25.44 -7.85
N ALA A 85 8.31 -24.61 -8.37
CA ALA A 85 7.97 -23.36 -9.05
C ALA A 85 7.19 -23.59 -10.35
N GLY A 86 6.29 -22.67 -10.68
CA GLY A 86 5.49 -22.81 -11.89
C GLY A 86 4.52 -21.64 -12.14
N TRP A 87 3.79 -21.78 -13.23
CA TRP A 87 2.69 -20.87 -13.58
C TRP A 87 1.59 -20.95 -12.53
N ASP A 88 1.11 -19.80 -12.12
CA ASP A 88 0.15 -19.68 -11.03
C ASP A 88 -1.10 -18.89 -11.44
N LEU A 89 -2.07 -18.82 -10.53
CA LEU A 89 -3.31 -18.04 -10.69
C LEU A 89 -4.05 -18.37 -12.00
N LYS A 90 -4.01 -19.65 -12.40
CA LYS A 90 -4.68 -20.15 -13.62
C LYS A 90 -4.20 -19.47 -14.90
N THR A 91 -2.98 -18.95 -14.91
CA THR A 91 -2.36 -18.33 -16.09
C THR A 91 -1.21 -19.18 -16.62
N VAL A 92 -1.11 -19.28 -17.93
CA VAL A 92 -0.01 -19.96 -18.61
C VAL A 92 0.36 -19.14 -19.85
N PRO A 93 1.62 -18.67 -19.98
CA PRO A 93 2.05 -17.95 -21.16
C PRO A 93 2.27 -18.91 -22.33
N THR A 94 2.32 -18.37 -23.54
CA THR A 94 2.85 -19.06 -24.71
C THR A 94 4.37 -19.18 -24.58
N ILE A 95 4.90 -20.40 -24.83
CA ILE A 95 6.34 -20.67 -24.76
C ILE A 95 6.83 -21.10 -26.14
N ALA A 96 7.65 -20.26 -26.75
CA ALA A 96 8.23 -20.54 -28.06
C ALA A 96 9.60 -19.85 -28.20
N ASN A 97 10.54 -20.51 -28.87
CA ASN A 97 11.85 -19.95 -29.23
C ASN A 97 12.63 -19.34 -28.05
N GLY A 98 12.55 -19.96 -26.87
CA GLY A 98 13.22 -19.49 -25.66
C GLY A 98 12.56 -18.26 -25.01
N ILE A 99 11.28 -18.01 -25.27
CA ILE A 99 10.51 -16.88 -24.76
C ILE A 99 9.22 -17.38 -24.15
N CYS A 100 8.92 -16.92 -22.93
CA CYS A 100 7.61 -17.01 -22.29
C CYS A 100 6.89 -15.68 -22.50
N SER A 101 5.73 -15.66 -23.15
CA SER A 101 5.04 -14.41 -23.50
C SER A 101 3.52 -14.54 -23.52
N ALA A 102 2.83 -13.45 -23.30
CA ALA A 102 1.40 -13.29 -23.57
C ALA A 102 1.18 -12.52 -24.89
N THR A 103 1.97 -12.82 -25.93
CA THR A 103 1.91 -12.16 -27.22
C THR A 103 0.49 -12.21 -27.80
N GLY A 104 -0.01 -11.07 -28.26
CA GLY A 104 -1.37 -10.90 -28.76
C GLY A 104 -2.42 -10.81 -27.66
N SER A 105 -2.02 -10.65 -26.41
CA SER A 105 -2.88 -10.48 -25.27
C SER A 105 -2.37 -9.35 -24.38
N ASP A 106 -3.27 -8.62 -23.77
CA ASP A 106 -3.04 -7.65 -22.69
C ASP A 106 -3.29 -8.24 -21.30
N LYS A 107 -3.51 -9.57 -21.24
CA LYS A 107 -3.71 -10.26 -19.98
C LYS A 107 -2.39 -10.59 -19.30
N PRO A 108 -2.27 -10.36 -17.98
CA PRO A 108 -1.08 -10.74 -17.24
C PRO A 108 -0.94 -12.26 -17.14
N PHE A 109 0.29 -12.71 -16.89
CA PHE A 109 0.56 -14.07 -16.44
C PHE A 109 1.45 -14.05 -15.21
N PHE A 110 1.35 -15.10 -14.42
CA PHE A 110 1.95 -15.20 -13.09
C PHE A 110 2.87 -16.40 -12.99
N PHE A 111 4.00 -16.18 -12.33
CA PHE A 111 4.97 -17.22 -12.02
C PHE A 111 5.31 -17.18 -10.55
N SER A 112 5.10 -18.28 -9.84
CA SER A 112 5.36 -18.40 -8.41
C SER A 112 6.51 -19.37 -8.12
N ILE A 113 7.31 -19.04 -7.13
CA ILE A 113 8.46 -19.80 -6.67
C ILE A 113 8.30 -20.03 -5.18
N PRO A 114 8.03 -21.27 -4.72
CA PRO A 114 8.02 -21.60 -3.30
C PRO A 114 9.39 -21.33 -2.67
N VAL A 115 9.42 -20.48 -1.67
CA VAL A 115 10.62 -20.09 -0.93
C VAL A 115 10.28 -19.83 0.53
N PRO A 116 11.19 -20.07 1.49
CA PRO A 116 10.97 -19.68 2.88
C PRO A 116 10.91 -18.16 3.03
N PRO A 117 10.38 -17.63 4.15
CA PRO A 117 10.40 -16.20 4.42
C PRO A 117 11.83 -15.66 4.41
N GLY A 118 12.01 -14.49 3.79
CA GLY A 118 13.33 -13.87 3.65
C GLY A 118 13.41 -12.88 2.49
N ASN A 119 14.61 -12.43 2.21
CA ASN A 119 14.89 -11.47 1.15
C ASN A 119 15.55 -12.17 -0.03
N TYR A 120 15.16 -11.81 -1.24
CA TYR A 120 15.60 -12.44 -2.48
C TYR A 120 15.95 -11.40 -3.53
N ARG A 121 17.03 -11.67 -4.29
CA ARG A 121 17.35 -10.95 -5.51
C ARG A 121 16.75 -11.68 -6.70
N VAL A 122 16.04 -10.95 -7.53
CA VAL A 122 15.47 -11.48 -8.78
C VAL A 122 16.13 -10.77 -9.95
N THR A 123 16.60 -11.55 -10.93
CA THR A 123 17.14 -11.03 -12.19
C THR A 123 16.33 -11.59 -13.35
N LEU A 124 15.79 -10.68 -14.19
CA LEU A 124 14.94 -10.99 -15.33
C LEU A 124 15.63 -10.57 -16.64
N ALA A 125 15.67 -11.45 -17.62
CA ALA A 125 15.92 -11.06 -19.00
C ALA A 125 14.57 -10.88 -19.70
N LEU A 126 14.12 -9.63 -19.82
CA LEU A 126 12.83 -9.23 -20.36
C LEU A 126 12.90 -8.95 -21.86
N GLY A 127 11.79 -9.17 -22.57
CA GLY A 127 11.64 -8.90 -24.00
C GLY A 127 11.47 -10.16 -24.84
N GLY A 128 10.74 -10.00 -25.93
CA GLY A 128 10.28 -11.07 -26.82
C GLY A 128 10.62 -10.84 -28.26
N LYS A 129 9.85 -11.48 -29.15
CA LYS A 129 9.92 -11.29 -30.59
C LYS A 129 9.31 -9.95 -31.01
N GLU A 130 8.17 -9.61 -30.39
CA GLU A 130 7.45 -8.38 -30.68
C GLU A 130 7.93 -7.23 -29.77
N ALA A 131 7.70 -6.00 -30.18
CA ALA A 131 7.88 -4.84 -29.30
C ALA A 131 6.92 -4.96 -28.12
N SER A 132 7.38 -4.59 -26.95
CA SER A 132 6.62 -4.76 -25.71
C SER A 132 6.74 -3.54 -24.80
N THR A 133 5.71 -3.33 -23.98
CA THR A 133 5.75 -2.46 -22.82
C THR A 133 5.44 -3.31 -21.61
N ILE A 134 6.43 -3.51 -20.73
CA ILE A 134 6.34 -4.49 -19.65
C ILE A 134 6.29 -3.79 -18.30
N THR A 135 5.27 -4.12 -17.50
CA THR A 135 5.18 -3.82 -16.08
C THR A 135 5.36 -5.13 -15.31
N VAL A 136 6.22 -5.11 -14.29
CA VAL A 136 6.42 -6.25 -13.38
C VAL A 136 5.97 -5.83 -11.99
N ARG A 137 5.09 -6.64 -11.40
CA ARG A 137 4.72 -6.54 -10.00
C ARG A 137 5.12 -7.82 -9.27
N ALA A 138 5.26 -7.72 -7.97
CA ALA A 138 5.55 -8.88 -7.12
C ALA A 138 4.56 -8.93 -5.96
N GLU A 139 4.28 -10.14 -5.44
CA GLU A 139 3.39 -10.35 -4.32
C GLU A 139 2.00 -9.69 -4.57
N ALA A 140 1.37 -9.10 -3.55
CA ALA A 140 0.13 -8.35 -3.73
C ALA A 140 0.37 -7.03 -4.47
N ARG A 141 0.73 -7.11 -5.75
CA ARG A 141 0.83 -5.98 -6.68
C ARG A 141 1.90 -4.93 -6.34
N ARG A 142 2.95 -5.24 -5.57
CA ARG A 142 4.09 -4.31 -5.38
C ARG A 142 4.69 -3.94 -6.73
N LEU A 143 4.72 -2.64 -7.04
CA LEU A 143 5.26 -2.16 -8.30
C LEU A 143 6.78 -2.24 -8.31
N ILE A 144 7.33 -3.02 -9.23
CA ILE A 144 8.78 -3.23 -9.37
C ILE A 144 9.33 -2.54 -10.61
N LEU A 145 8.73 -2.81 -11.76
CA LEU A 145 9.08 -2.19 -13.03
C LEU A 145 7.83 -1.61 -13.66
N GLU A 146 7.95 -0.40 -14.14
CA GLU A 146 6.86 0.37 -14.71
C GLU A 146 7.09 0.58 -16.21
N ASN A 147 6.12 0.15 -17.01
CA ASN A 147 6.01 0.48 -18.44
C ASN A 147 7.35 0.43 -19.23
N LEU A 148 8.17 -0.59 -18.96
CA LEU A 148 9.47 -0.74 -19.62
C LEU A 148 9.29 -1.04 -21.11
N ALA A 149 9.58 -0.05 -21.94
CA ALA A 149 9.52 -0.19 -23.40
C ALA A 149 10.73 -0.98 -23.91
N ILE A 150 10.48 -2.06 -24.64
CA ILE A 150 11.51 -2.93 -25.25
C ILE A 150 11.20 -3.09 -26.74
N LYS A 151 12.19 -2.84 -27.59
CA LYS A 151 12.06 -2.97 -29.04
C LYS A 151 11.89 -4.44 -29.45
N SER A 152 11.24 -4.68 -30.60
CA SER A 152 11.11 -6.00 -31.22
C SER A 152 12.46 -6.72 -31.29
N GLY A 153 12.50 -7.98 -30.84
CA GLY A 153 13.68 -8.83 -30.80
C GLY A 153 14.75 -8.47 -29.75
N ALA A 154 14.64 -7.32 -29.10
CA ALA A 154 15.58 -6.90 -28.05
C ALA A 154 15.34 -7.65 -26.72
N SER A 155 16.35 -7.60 -25.85
CA SER A 155 16.26 -8.08 -24.48
C SER A 155 16.95 -7.09 -23.54
N VAL A 156 16.32 -6.84 -22.40
CA VAL A 156 16.85 -5.97 -21.34
C VAL A 156 16.91 -6.77 -20.03
N THR A 157 18.05 -6.72 -19.37
CA THR A 157 18.18 -7.34 -18.02
C THR A 157 17.80 -6.33 -16.97
N LYS A 158 16.92 -6.75 -16.04
CA LYS A 158 16.54 -5.99 -14.86
C LYS A 158 16.74 -6.84 -13.62
N THR A 159 17.20 -6.20 -12.56
CA THR A 159 17.40 -6.83 -11.23
C THR A 159 16.70 -6.00 -10.18
N PHE A 160 16.12 -6.66 -9.18
CA PHE A 160 15.47 -6.03 -8.04
C PHE A 160 15.51 -6.97 -6.83
N ASP A 161 15.29 -6.41 -5.66
CA ASP A 161 15.26 -7.16 -4.40
C ASP A 161 13.84 -7.16 -3.83
N ILE A 162 13.41 -8.29 -3.26
CA ILE A 162 12.04 -8.50 -2.80
C ILE A 162 12.00 -9.27 -1.48
N ASN A 163 11.02 -8.96 -0.63
CA ASN A 163 10.73 -9.66 0.63
C ASN A 163 9.55 -10.61 0.47
N VAL A 164 9.71 -11.83 0.97
CA VAL A 164 8.67 -12.84 1.18
C VAL A 164 8.50 -13.06 2.67
N ARG A 165 7.28 -13.10 3.17
CA ARG A 165 6.97 -13.29 4.59
C ARG A 165 5.80 -14.23 4.82
N ILE A 166 5.79 -14.81 6.01
CA ILE A 166 4.69 -15.62 6.52
C ILE A 166 4.24 -15.07 7.87
N PRO A 167 3.04 -15.38 8.34
CA PRO A 167 2.56 -14.83 9.62
C PRO A 167 3.29 -15.40 10.85
N GLU A 168 3.92 -16.57 10.76
CA GLU A 168 4.67 -17.17 11.85
C GLU A 168 6.05 -16.54 12.00
N PHE A 169 6.47 -16.28 13.24
CA PHE A 169 7.81 -15.79 13.56
C PHE A 169 8.31 -16.31 14.90
N THR A 170 9.62 -16.25 15.11
CA THR A 170 10.23 -16.59 16.40
C THR A 170 10.55 -15.30 17.14
N LYS A 171 10.00 -15.13 18.36
CA LYS A 171 10.27 -13.96 19.20
C LYS A 171 11.72 -13.98 19.72
N PRO A 172 12.27 -12.83 20.18
CA PRO A 172 13.61 -12.77 20.74
C PRO A 172 13.87 -13.69 21.93
N ASP A 173 12.82 -14.08 22.66
CA ASP A 173 12.89 -15.03 23.79
C ASP A 173 12.84 -16.51 23.33
N GLY A 174 12.79 -16.77 22.03
CA GLY A 174 12.72 -18.11 21.43
C GLY A 174 11.31 -18.68 21.32
N THR A 175 10.28 -18.01 21.86
CA THR A 175 8.90 -18.49 21.74
C THR A 175 8.34 -18.20 20.36
N GLN A 176 7.35 -19.00 19.94
CA GLN A 176 6.68 -18.79 18.67
C GLN A 176 5.67 -17.64 18.78
N GLY A 177 5.68 -16.78 17.79
CA GLY A 177 4.69 -15.73 17.58
C GLY A 177 3.95 -15.94 16.27
N ARG A 178 2.82 -15.25 16.12
CA ARG A 178 2.08 -15.21 14.87
C ARG A 178 1.40 -13.85 14.72
N VAL A 179 1.56 -13.23 13.54
CA VAL A 179 0.76 -12.07 13.15
C VAL A 179 -0.71 -12.48 13.06
N ARG A 180 -1.58 -11.74 13.69
CA ARG A 180 -3.03 -11.98 13.65
C ARG A 180 -3.60 -11.39 12.37
N LEU A 181 -3.64 -12.20 11.31
CA LEU A 181 -4.20 -11.79 10.04
C LEU A 181 -5.70 -11.53 10.16
N LYS A 182 -6.17 -10.54 9.42
CA LYS A 182 -7.60 -10.29 9.22
C LYS A 182 -8.15 -11.25 8.18
N GLN A 183 -9.45 -11.52 8.21
CA GLN A 183 -10.09 -12.46 7.28
C GLN A 183 -9.80 -12.13 5.81
N ARG A 184 -9.70 -10.85 5.45
CA ARG A 184 -9.39 -10.44 4.07
C ARG A 184 -7.95 -10.72 3.63
N GLU A 185 -7.01 -10.89 4.57
CA GLU A 185 -5.61 -11.22 4.27
C GLU A 185 -5.40 -12.71 4.00
N ILE A 186 -6.37 -13.54 4.36
CA ILE A 186 -6.26 -14.97 4.13
C ILE A 186 -6.31 -15.26 2.63
N GLY A 187 -5.30 -16.00 2.15
CA GLY A 187 -5.11 -16.26 0.72
C GLY A 187 -4.54 -15.09 -0.08
N ASN A 188 -4.10 -14.02 0.60
CA ASN A 188 -3.38 -12.92 -0.02
C ASN A 188 -1.93 -13.33 -0.32
N LEU A 189 -1.35 -12.82 -1.41
CA LEU A 189 0.00 -13.16 -1.84
C LEU A 189 1.11 -12.63 -0.90
N ASP A 190 0.77 -11.74 0.03
CA ASP A 190 1.73 -11.13 0.96
C ASP A 190 2.12 -12.01 2.15
N TRP A 191 1.34 -13.04 2.46
CA TRP A 191 1.49 -13.84 3.68
C TRP A 191 1.56 -15.33 3.39
N ASP A 192 2.32 -15.69 2.36
CA ASP A 192 2.54 -17.06 1.99
C ASP A 192 4.05 -17.39 1.83
N ALA A 193 4.39 -18.67 1.69
CA ALA A 193 5.76 -19.12 1.57
C ALA A 193 6.17 -19.28 0.10
N LYS A 194 5.90 -18.26 -0.72
CA LYS A 194 6.33 -18.23 -2.14
C LYS A 194 6.49 -16.79 -2.63
N LEU A 195 7.39 -16.60 -3.57
CA LEU A 195 7.50 -15.37 -4.34
C LEU A 195 6.63 -15.48 -5.58
N THR A 196 5.67 -14.58 -5.74
CA THR A 196 4.82 -14.49 -6.94
C THR A 196 5.20 -13.27 -7.77
N LEU A 197 5.40 -13.45 -9.06
CA LEU A 197 5.69 -12.39 -10.03
C LEU A 197 4.58 -12.29 -11.06
N GLU A 198 4.12 -11.06 -11.31
CA GLU A 198 3.20 -10.70 -12.38
C GLU A 198 3.98 -10.08 -13.53
N PHE A 199 3.73 -10.56 -14.74
CA PHE A 199 4.19 -9.96 -15.99
C PHE A 199 2.99 -9.42 -16.74
N ASN A 200 2.92 -8.10 -16.92
CA ASN A 200 1.75 -7.38 -17.43
C ASN A 200 2.14 -6.32 -18.47
N GLY A 201 1.15 -5.75 -19.15
CA GLY A 201 1.35 -4.71 -20.17
C GLY A 201 1.10 -5.21 -21.59
N THR A 202 1.71 -4.58 -22.59
CA THR A 202 1.55 -4.95 -24.00
C THR A 202 2.62 -5.97 -24.39
N ASN A 203 2.22 -7.16 -24.84
CA ASN A 203 3.11 -8.27 -25.20
C ASN A 203 4.16 -8.58 -24.11
N PRO A 204 3.78 -8.73 -22.81
CA PRO A 204 4.74 -8.99 -21.77
C PRO A 204 5.48 -10.30 -22.04
N ALA A 205 6.81 -10.26 -21.89
CA ALA A 205 7.65 -11.42 -22.21
C ALA A 205 8.94 -11.43 -21.41
N PHE A 206 9.40 -12.64 -21.04
CA PHE A 206 10.73 -12.85 -20.49
C PHE A 206 11.40 -14.09 -21.10
N ARG A 207 12.73 -14.18 -20.98
CA ARG A 207 13.57 -15.29 -21.46
C ARG A 207 14.13 -16.12 -20.34
N THR A 208 14.63 -15.43 -19.30
CA THR A 208 15.21 -16.08 -18.11
C THR A 208 14.78 -15.33 -16.86
N LEU A 209 14.63 -16.09 -15.79
CA LEU A 209 14.39 -15.59 -14.44
C LEU A 209 15.40 -16.29 -13.52
N THR A 210 16.15 -15.52 -12.74
CA THR A 210 17.03 -16.05 -11.69
C THR A 210 16.59 -15.49 -10.36
N ILE A 211 16.47 -16.36 -9.35
CA ILE A 211 16.22 -15.98 -7.96
C ILE A 211 17.43 -16.39 -7.11
N GLU A 212 17.87 -15.51 -6.21
CA GLU A 212 18.98 -15.74 -5.29
C GLU A 212 18.62 -15.27 -3.89
N PRO A 213 18.84 -16.09 -2.83
CA PRO A 213 18.61 -15.65 -1.45
C PRO A 213 19.66 -14.61 -1.02
N LEU A 214 19.19 -13.53 -0.37
CA LEU A 214 20.04 -12.47 0.17
C LEU A 214 20.40 -12.76 1.62
N VAL A 215 21.30 -13.70 1.84
CA VAL A 215 21.72 -14.19 3.16
C VAL A 215 23.23 -14.07 3.38
N GLY A 216 23.65 -14.00 4.64
CA GLY A 216 25.08 -13.91 4.99
C GLY A 216 25.75 -12.67 4.40
N ALA A 217 26.87 -12.86 3.70
CA ALA A 217 27.62 -11.76 3.06
C ALA A 217 26.86 -11.03 1.93
N LYS A 218 25.76 -11.62 1.42
CA LYS A 218 24.88 -11.00 0.41
C LYS A 218 23.65 -10.32 1.03
N SER A 219 23.56 -10.29 2.37
CA SER A 219 22.44 -9.65 3.06
C SER A 219 22.43 -8.16 2.79
N GLU A 220 21.30 -7.67 2.29
CA GLU A 220 21.06 -6.24 2.08
C GLU A 220 20.21 -5.67 3.23
N PRO A 221 20.27 -4.33 3.47
CA PRO A 221 19.36 -3.70 4.39
C PRO A 221 17.90 -3.82 3.92
N THR A 222 17.00 -3.86 4.90
CA THR A 222 15.56 -3.91 4.66
C THR A 222 14.90 -2.62 5.13
N LEU A 223 14.02 -2.06 4.32
CA LEU A 223 13.08 -1.02 4.69
C LEU A 223 11.76 -1.66 5.10
N TYR A 224 11.47 -1.66 6.38
CA TYR A 224 10.17 -2.11 6.92
C TYR A 224 9.18 -0.96 6.90
N LEU A 225 7.99 -1.19 6.36
CA LEU A 225 6.90 -0.23 6.36
C LEU A 225 5.83 -0.66 7.37
N ALA A 226 5.46 0.22 8.29
CA ALA A 226 4.44 0.01 9.31
C ALA A 226 3.38 1.11 9.20
N GLY A 227 2.15 0.74 8.89
CA GLY A 227 1.10 1.71 8.63
C GLY A 227 -0.28 1.11 8.42
N ASP A 228 -1.14 1.92 7.85
CA ASP A 228 -2.55 1.60 7.61
C ASP A 228 -2.87 1.38 6.12
N SER A 229 -4.15 1.47 5.75
CA SER A 229 -4.66 1.27 4.38
C SER A 229 -4.06 2.21 3.34
N THR A 230 -3.38 3.27 3.75
CA THR A 230 -2.77 4.24 2.84
C THR A 230 -1.32 3.90 2.50
N MET A 231 -0.78 2.84 3.15
CA MET A 231 0.58 2.33 2.95
C MET A 231 0.61 0.85 2.52
N VAL A 232 -0.44 0.07 2.82
CA VAL A 232 -0.52 -1.39 2.60
C VAL A 232 -0.33 -1.79 1.13
N ASP A 233 0.04 -3.04 0.87
CA ASP A 233 -0.07 -3.65 -0.45
C ASP A 233 -1.54 -4.05 -0.68
N GLN A 234 -2.27 -3.27 -1.47
CA GLN A 234 -3.68 -3.52 -1.81
C GLN A 234 -3.78 -4.66 -2.82
N ASP A 235 -4.59 -5.68 -2.53
CA ASP A 235 -4.72 -6.89 -3.35
C ASP A 235 -5.66 -6.72 -4.56
N VAL A 236 -6.56 -5.73 -4.54
CA VAL A 236 -7.60 -5.54 -5.55
C VAL A 236 -7.60 -4.12 -6.09
N GLU A 237 -7.49 -3.98 -7.42
CA GLU A 237 -7.70 -2.70 -8.10
C GLU A 237 -9.19 -2.28 -8.09
N PRO A 238 -9.43 -0.97 -8.09
CA PRO A 238 -8.51 0.15 -8.28
C PRO A 238 -7.80 0.65 -7.01
N TRP A 239 -7.97 -0.02 -5.86
CA TRP A 239 -7.30 0.34 -4.62
C TRP A 239 -5.78 0.22 -4.75
N ALA A 240 -5.05 1.22 -4.25
CA ALA A 240 -3.60 1.24 -4.18
C ALA A 240 -3.11 2.11 -3.03
N SER A 241 -1.85 2.00 -2.67
CA SER A 241 -1.23 2.78 -1.58
C SER A 241 0.22 3.09 -1.89
N TRP A 242 0.77 4.15 -1.28
CA TRP A 242 2.12 4.60 -1.60
C TRP A 242 3.22 3.57 -1.26
N GLY A 243 3.04 2.78 -0.20
CA GLY A 243 4.00 1.72 0.16
C GLY A 243 4.10 0.64 -0.90
N GLN A 244 2.99 0.32 -1.58
CA GLN A 244 2.92 -0.63 -2.69
C GLN A 244 3.66 -0.12 -3.95
N GLN A 245 3.67 1.19 -4.18
CA GLN A 245 4.34 1.80 -5.33
C GLN A 245 5.82 2.09 -5.06
N LEU A 246 6.21 2.21 -3.78
CA LEU A 246 7.53 2.66 -3.36
C LEU A 246 8.71 1.80 -3.88
N PRO A 247 8.64 0.46 -3.97
CA PRO A 247 9.74 -0.37 -4.47
C PRO A 247 10.24 0.02 -5.86
N ARG A 248 9.36 0.57 -6.72
CA ARG A 248 9.68 1.04 -8.07
C ARG A 248 10.81 2.09 -8.09
N PHE A 249 10.97 2.84 -7.01
CA PHE A 249 11.89 3.98 -6.93
C PHE A 249 13.27 3.63 -6.36
N PHE A 250 13.49 2.38 -5.98
CA PHE A 250 14.77 1.92 -5.45
C PHE A 250 15.54 1.06 -6.45
N LEU A 251 16.87 1.16 -6.38
CA LEU A 251 17.79 0.22 -7.01
C LEU A 251 17.96 -1.05 -6.15
N PRO A 252 18.45 -2.16 -6.70
CA PRO A 252 18.95 -3.30 -5.91
C PRO A 252 19.97 -2.82 -4.86
N GLY A 253 19.93 -3.42 -3.67
CA GLY A 253 20.76 -3.05 -2.53
C GLY A 253 19.95 -2.62 -1.31
N ILE A 254 18.62 -2.56 -1.46
CA ILE A 254 17.65 -2.42 -0.37
C ILE A 254 16.39 -3.22 -0.69
N VAL A 255 15.80 -3.82 0.33
CA VAL A 255 14.57 -4.61 0.19
C VAL A 255 13.43 -3.89 0.88
N VAL A 256 12.30 -3.68 0.21
CA VAL A 256 11.10 -3.11 0.85
C VAL A 256 10.20 -4.24 1.34
N ALA A 257 9.95 -4.25 2.66
CA ALA A 257 9.07 -5.20 3.35
C ALA A 257 7.85 -4.44 3.91
N ASN A 258 6.72 -4.50 3.22
CA ASN A 258 5.53 -3.74 3.61
C ASN A 258 4.64 -4.54 4.56
N HIS A 259 4.69 -4.21 5.86
CA HIS A 259 3.88 -4.83 6.93
C HIS A 259 2.61 -4.05 7.27
N ALA A 260 2.36 -2.94 6.56
CA ALA A 260 1.14 -2.17 6.74
C ALA A 260 -0.10 -3.01 6.44
N GLU A 261 -1.25 -2.64 7.05
CA GLU A 261 -2.51 -3.32 6.78
C GLU A 261 -3.70 -2.35 6.92
N SER A 262 -4.70 -2.56 6.07
CA SER A 262 -5.90 -1.74 6.03
C SER A 262 -6.64 -1.75 7.37
N GLY A 263 -7.06 -0.54 7.83
CA GLY A 263 -7.80 -0.36 9.08
C GLY A 263 -6.93 -0.40 10.34
N GLU A 264 -5.60 -0.48 10.22
CA GLU A 264 -4.71 -0.41 11.36
C GLU A 264 -4.66 1.01 11.97
N SER A 265 -4.64 1.02 13.30
CA SER A 265 -4.11 2.10 14.14
C SER A 265 -2.79 1.63 14.74
N ALA A 266 -1.99 2.53 15.32
CA ALA A 266 -0.79 2.13 16.05
C ALA A 266 -1.09 1.09 17.15
N ILE A 267 -2.25 1.23 17.82
CA ILE A 267 -2.72 0.31 18.87
C ILE A 267 -3.03 -1.08 18.29
N SER A 268 -3.78 -1.17 17.20
CA SER A 268 -4.15 -2.47 16.63
C SER A 268 -2.95 -3.15 15.98
N PHE A 269 -2.08 -2.42 15.31
CA PHE A 269 -0.84 -2.91 14.72
C PHE A 269 0.06 -3.59 15.76
N LEU A 270 0.24 -2.93 16.92
CA LEU A 270 0.92 -3.52 18.06
C LEU A 270 0.17 -4.76 18.59
N GLY A 271 -1.15 -4.64 18.75
CA GLY A 271 -2.01 -5.71 19.29
C GLY A 271 -2.07 -6.95 18.39
N GLU A 272 -1.99 -6.81 17.07
CA GLU A 272 -1.98 -7.90 16.10
C GLU A 272 -0.60 -8.55 15.90
N GLN A 273 0.39 -8.16 16.72
CA GLN A 273 1.76 -8.66 16.71
C GLN A 273 2.56 -8.33 15.44
N ARG A 274 2.10 -7.39 14.59
CA ARG A 274 2.83 -7.00 13.37
C ARG A 274 4.16 -6.32 13.72
N PHE A 275 4.18 -5.45 14.72
CA PHE A 275 5.41 -4.84 15.22
C PHE A 275 6.33 -5.88 15.91
N ALA A 276 5.77 -6.84 16.62
CA ALA A 276 6.56 -7.90 17.25
C ALA A 276 7.28 -8.77 16.22
N GLU A 277 6.64 -9.05 15.10
CA GLU A 277 7.26 -9.75 13.98
C GLU A 277 8.43 -8.93 13.42
N ILE A 278 8.23 -7.64 13.09
CA ILE A 278 9.30 -6.75 12.59
C ILE A 278 10.47 -6.72 13.59
N ILE A 279 10.21 -6.53 14.88
CA ILE A 279 11.26 -6.48 15.92
C ILE A 279 12.02 -7.80 16.06
N SER A 280 11.42 -8.91 15.68
CA SER A 280 12.07 -10.22 15.72
C SER A 280 13.14 -10.40 14.63
N ILE A 281 13.01 -9.69 13.50
CA ILE A 281 13.84 -9.87 12.31
C ILE A 281 14.68 -8.65 11.93
N ILE A 282 14.30 -7.44 12.37
CA ILE A 282 15.03 -6.20 12.08
C ILE A 282 16.44 -6.23 12.69
N LYS A 283 17.42 -5.75 11.93
CA LYS A 283 18.84 -5.83 12.26
C LYS A 283 19.56 -4.49 12.05
N PRO A 284 20.78 -4.33 12.56
CA PRO A 284 21.57 -3.13 12.30
C PRO A 284 21.70 -2.81 10.81
N GLY A 285 21.52 -1.54 10.47
CA GLY A 285 21.56 -1.03 9.10
C GLY A 285 20.23 -1.07 8.35
N ASP A 286 19.19 -1.70 8.90
CA ASP A 286 17.83 -1.65 8.36
C ASP A 286 17.18 -0.29 8.60
N TYR A 287 16.05 -0.05 7.91
CA TYR A 287 15.23 1.14 8.03
C TYR A 287 13.81 0.77 8.43
N PHE A 288 13.12 1.69 9.10
CA PHE A 288 11.75 1.50 9.54
C PHE A 288 10.96 2.79 9.30
N PHE A 289 10.03 2.77 8.34
CA PHE A 289 9.08 3.86 8.12
C PHE A 289 7.78 3.57 8.83
N VAL A 290 7.27 4.54 9.60
CA VAL A 290 6.03 4.38 10.35
C VAL A 290 5.09 5.54 10.12
N GLN A 291 3.84 5.20 9.72
CA GLN A 291 2.76 6.15 9.49
C GLN A 291 1.45 5.61 10.04
N PHE A 292 0.88 6.30 11.00
CA PHE A 292 -0.48 6.06 11.49
C PHE A 292 -1.18 7.41 11.71
N ALA A 293 -2.50 7.45 11.73
CA ALA A 293 -3.36 8.54 12.16
C ALA A 293 -4.83 8.31 11.75
N HIS A 294 -5.08 7.86 10.49
CA HIS A 294 -6.41 7.78 9.90
C HIS A 294 -7.40 6.96 10.73
N ASN A 295 -6.91 5.94 11.41
CA ASN A 295 -7.71 5.09 12.28
C ASN A 295 -7.53 5.40 13.76
N ASP A 296 -6.38 5.95 14.17
CA ASP A 296 -6.11 6.33 15.54
C ASP A 296 -7.07 7.42 16.04
N GLN A 297 -7.40 8.38 15.20
CA GLN A 297 -8.36 9.45 15.53
C GLN A 297 -9.79 8.94 15.80
N LYS A 298 -10.10 7.70 15.39
CA LYS A 298 -11.38 7.04 15.68
C LYS A 298 -11.40 6.38 17.06
N VAL A 299 -10.24 6.31 17.73
CA VAL A 299 -10.09 5.74 19.07
C VAL A 299 -10.38 6.82 20.12
N ALA A 300 -11.37 6.59 20.96
CA ALA A 300 -11.69 7.55 22.01
C ALA A 300 -10.47 7.77 22.93
N ASN A 301 -10.10 9.03 23.15
CA ASN A 301 -8.92 9.44 23.92
C ASN A 301 -7.61 8.77 23.40
N GLY A 302 -7.51 8.52 22.09
CA GLY A 302 -6.42 7.76 21.48
C GLY A 302 -5.07 8.48 21.44
N MET A 303 -5.06 9.82 21.42
CA MET A 303 -3.84 10.63 21.19
C MET A 303 -2.71 10.33 22.19
N PRO A 304 -2.91 10.29 23.53
CA PRO A 304 -1.81 9.98 24.44
C PRO A 304 -1.23 8.58 24.20
N ARG A 305 -2.08 7.61 23.90
CA ARG A 305 -1.64 6.24 23.63
C ARG A 305 -0.91 6.13 22.28
N TYR A 306 -1.36 6.86 21.27
CA TYR A 306 -0.68 7.01 19.97
C TYR A 306 0.75 7.54 20.17
N ILE A 307 0.91 8.67 20.88
CA ILE A 307 2.20 9.27 21.16
C ILE A 307 3.15 8.27 21.84
N GLN A 308 2.66 7.58 22.89
CA GLN A 308 3.45 6.57 23.57
C GLN A 308 3.89 5.45 22.64
N ILE A 309 2.97 4.86 21.87
CA ILE A 309 3.29 3.71 20.98
C ILE A 309 4.27 4.13 19.87
N MET A 310 4.06 5.29 19.24
CA MET A 310 4.96 5.77 18.22
C MET A 310 6.37 6.04 18.76
N THR A 311 6.48 6.59 19.98
CA THR A 311 7.76 6.78 20.67
C THR A 311 8.42 5.43 21.01
N ASP A 312 7.64 4.45 21.46
CA ASP A 312 8.12 3.10 21.76
C ASP A 312 8.61 2.39 20.50
N PHE A 313 7.93 2.55 19.35
CA PHE A 313 8.40 2.02 18.05
C PHE A 313 9.78 2.59 17.69
N VAL A 314 9.94 3.89 17.75
CA VAL A 314 11.22 4.57 17.47
C VAL A 314 12.32 4.04 18.40
N THR A 315 12.04 3.94 19.69
CA THR A 315 13.01 3.51 20.70
C THR A 315 13.46 2.07 20.48
N GLN A 316 12.51 1.15 20.25
CA GLN A 316 12.80 -0.27 20.06
C GLN A 316 13.54 -0.55 18.75
N VAL A 317 13.16 0.12 17.65
CA VAL A 317 13.85 0.01 16.36
C VAL A 317 15.31 0.50 16.47
N ARG A 318 15.50 1.64 17.14
CA ARG A 318 16.85 2.18 17.38
C ARG A 318 17.70 1.26 18.25
N ALA A 319 17.10 0.62 19.25
CA ALA A 319 17.77 -0.36 20.09
C ALA A 319 18.26 -1.60 19.32
N LYS A 320 17.65 -1.90 18.16
CA LYS A 320 18.09 -2.95 17.23
C LYS A 320 19.19 -2.49 16.27
N GLY A 321 19.64 -1.23 16.36
CA GLY A 321 20.63 -0.65 15.44
C GLY A 321 20.07 -0.26 14.07
N ALA A 322 18.75 -0.27 13.92
CA ALA A 322 18.07 0.17 12.70
C ALA A 322 17.69 1.66 12.79
N THR A 323 17.40 2.27 11.64
CA THR A 323 17.09 3.69 11.52
C THR A 323 15.57 3.89 11.41
N PRO A 324 14.89 4.37 12.47
CA PRO A 324 13.49 4.74 12.39
C PRO A 324 13.32 6.08 11.67
N ILE A 325 12.25 6.22 10.89
CA ILE A 325 11.83 7.44 10.20
C ILE A 325 10.32 7.55 10.35
N ILE A 326 9.85 8.68 10.86
CA ILE A 326 8.44 8.98 10.99
C ILE A 326 7.93 9.58 9.68
N VAL A 327 6.80 9.08 9.20
CA VAL A 327 6.07 9.64 8.06
C VAL A 327 4.76 10.21 8.59
N THR A 328 4.48 11.50 8.37
CA THR A 328 3.18 12.08 8.75
C THR A 328 2.09 11.58 7.80
N ALA A 329 0.89 11.33 8.34
CA ALA A 329 -0.22 10.86 7.53
C ALA A 329 -0.67 11.92 6.51
N GLN A 330 -0.84 11.52 5.26
CA GLN A 330 -1.29 12.38 4.16
C GLN A 330 -2.73 12.87 4.36
N ASN A 331 -3.08 13.93 3.65
CA ASN A 331 -4.41 14.53 3.72
C ASN A 331 -5.47 13.69 3.00
N ARG A 332 -6.73 13.93 3.37
CA ARG A 332 -7.91 13.46 2.65
C ARG A 332 -8.32 14.45 1.57
N ASP A 333 -9.14 13.99 0.64
CA ASP A 333 -9.83 14.84 -0.31
C ASP A 333 -10.98 15.59 0.40
N SER A 334 -10.60 16.67 1.04
CA SER A 334 -11.51 17.58 1.75
C SER A 334 -11.05 19.01 1.53
N PHE A 335 -11.73 19.72 0.63
CA PHE A 335 -11.44 21.11 0.31
C PHE A 335 -12.45 22.04 0.94
N ASP A 336 -11.99 23.22 1.37
CA ASP A 336 -12.84 24.34 1.72
C ASP A 336 -13.37 25.08 0.47
N ALA A 337 -14.09 26.19 0.69
CA ALA A 337 -14.66 26.99 -0.39
C ALA A 337 -13.59 27.72 -1.22
N ASP A 338 -12.44 28.01 -0.65
CA ASP A 338 -11.34 28.73 -1.28
C ASP A 338 -10.34 27.79 -1.99
N GLY A 339 -10.58 26.49 -1.94
CA GLY A 339 -9.76 25.48 -2.60
C GLY A 339 -8.56 25.01 -1.78
N HIS A 340 -8.56 25.22 -0.47
CA HIS A 340 -7.54 24.70 0.42
C HIS A 340 -7.96 23.39 1.08
N ILE A 341 -6.98 22.52 1.33
CA ILE A 341 -7.20 21.25 2.04
C ILE A 341 -7.49 21.52 3.51
N ASN A 342 -8.61 20.98 3.99
CA ASN A 342 -8.99 20.98 5.40
C ASN A 342 -8.13 20.01 6.23
N ASP A 343 -7.76 20.40 7.45
CA ASP A 343 -7.21 19.47 8.42
C ASP A 343 -8.31 18.54 8.95
N THR A 344 -8.25 17.28 8.54
CA THR A 344 -9.21 16.23 8.94
C THR A 344 -8.59 15.18 9.85
N LEU A 345 -7.35 15.39 10.31
CA LEU A 345 -6.57 14.39 11.06
C LEU A 345 -6.39 14.74 12.55
N ALA A 346 -7.17 15.69 13.07
CA ALA A 346 -7.33 15.97 14.50
C ALA A 346 -6.00 16.10 15.29
N GLY A 347 -4.98 16.73 14.70
CA GLY A 347 -3.69 16.99 15.34
C GLY A 347 -2.69 15.81 15.34
N TYR A 348 -3.03 14.66 14.73
CA TYR A 348 -2.11 13.51 14.65
C TYR A 348 -0.84 13.79 13.83
N PRO A 349 -0.88 14.52 12.67
CA PRO A 349 0.33 14.90 11.98
C PRO A 349 1.25 15.80 12.81
N GLN A 350 0.68 16.72 13.60
CA GLN A 350 1.42 17.57 14.52
C GLN A 350 2.08 16.76 15.63
N ALA A 351 1.36 15.77 16.19
CA ALA A 351 1.92 14.85 17.17
C ALA A 351 3.09 14.03 16.57
N SER A 352 2.97 13.57 15.31
CA SER A 352 4.05 12.87 14.61
C SER A 352 5.30 13.75 14.45
N ARG A 353 5.14 15.02 14.06
CA ARG A 353 6.25 15.99 13.96
C ARG A 353 6.92 16.23 15.34
N GLN A 354 6.10 16.34 16.39
CA GLN A 354 6.60 16.52 17.76
C GLN A 354 7.39 15.30 18.22
N ILE A 355 6.88 14.07 17.98
CA ILE A 355 7.60 12.82 18.31
C ILE A 355 8.93 12.75 17.56
N ALA A 356 8.97 13.10 16.27
CA ALA A 356 10.22 13.13 15.51
C ALA A 356 11.25 14.09 16.13
N THR A 357 10.81 15.28 16.56
CA THR A 357 11.64 16.27 17.25
C THR A 357 12.12 15.76 18.60
N ASP A 358 11.22 15.28 19.46
CA ASP A 358 11.52 14.84 20.83
C ASP A 358 12.46 13.62 20.86
N THR A 359 12.35 12.76 19.85
CA THR A 359 13.19 11.56 19.72
C THR A 359 14.40 11.75 18.82
N ASN A 360 14.59 12.93 18.25
CA ASN A 360 15.64 13.20 17.24
C ASN A 360 15.63 12.12 16.14
N THR A 361 14.47 11.94 15.50
CA THR A 361 14.22 10.91 14.47
C THR A 361 13.98 11.58 13.13
N GLY A 362 14.44 10.96 12.03
CA GLY A 362 14.14 11.41 10.67
C GLY A 362 12.63 11.55 10.45
N LEU A 363 12.23 12.56 9.69
CA LEU A 363 10.84 12.88 9.39
C LEU A 363 10.65 12.98 7.88
N ILE A 364 9.59 12.38 7.37
CA ILE A 364 9.06 12.67 6.02
C ILE A 364 7.69 13.32 6.23
N ASP A 365 7.59 14.62 5.98
CA ASP A 365 6.34 15.36 6.21
C ASP A 365 5.36 15.21 5.04
N LEU A 366 4.86 13.98 4.86
CA LEU A 366 3.90 13.65 3.80
C LEU A 366 2.59 14.44 3.93
N ASN A 367 2.20 14.84 5.16
CA ASN A 367 1.03 15.67 5.38
C ASN A 367 1.18 17.04 4.71
N ALA A 368 2.31 17.72 4.91
CA ALA A 368 2.59 19.00 4.27
C ALA A 368 2.70 18.85 2.74
N MET A 369 3.43 17.83 2.27
CA MET A 369 3.62 17.57 0.83
C MET A 369 2.30 17.23 0.13
N SER A 370 1.48 16.36 0.70
CA SER A 370 0.19 16.00 0.11
C SER A 370 -0.81 17.16 0.10
N LYS A 371 -0.75 18.07 1.11
CA LYS A 371 -1.52 19.30 1.07
C LYS A 371 -1.14 20.14 -0.16
N THR A 372 0.15 20.43 -0.32
CA THR A 372 0.67 21.17 -1.47
C THR A 372 0.27 20.52 -2.79
N MET A 373 0.40 19.21 -2.89
CA MET A 373 0.12 18.43 -4.10
C MET A 373 -1.37 18.48 -4.46
N PHE A 374 -2.26 18.22 -3.52
CA PHE A 374 -3.71 18.22 -3.80
C PHE A 374 -4.23 19.63 -4.09
N GLU A 375 -3.71 20.65 -3.40
CA GLU A 375 -4.04 22.06 -3.72
C GLU A 375 -3.54 22.45 -5.11
N ALA A 376 -2.37 21.98 -5.54
CA ALA A 376 -1.85 22.20 -6.89
C ALA A 376 -2.67 21.46 -7.97
N MET A 377 -3.16 20.24 -7.68
CA MET A 377 -4.11 19.54 -8.56
C MET A 377 -5.45 20.25 -8.66
N GLY A 378 -5.84 21.01 -7.62
CA GLY A 378 -7.17 21.54 -7.43
C GLY A 378 -8.20 20.44 -7.16
N LYS A 379 -9.41 20.83 -6.73
CA LYS A 379 -10.45 19.89 -6.29
C LYS A 379 -10.81 18.84 -7.35
N ASP A 380 -10.95 19.24 -8.60
CA ASP A 380 -11.33 18.32 -9.68
C ASP A 380 -10.17 17.40 -10.07
N GLY A 381 -8.95 17.94 -10.12
CA GLY A 381 -7.74 17.15 -10.38
C GLY A 381 -7.46 16.13 -9.27
N ALA A 382 -7.59 16.53 -8.00
CA ALA A 382 -7.41 15.66 -6.84
C ALA A 382 -8.39 14.48 -6.83
N ASN A 383 -9.62 14.65 -7.35
CA ASN A 383 -10.58 13.56 -7.48
C ASN A 383 -10.01 12.35 -8.24
N HIS A 384 -9.10 12.57 -9.19
CA HIS A 384 -8.46 11.50 -9.95
C HIS A 384 -7.44 10.70 -9.15
N ALA A 385 -6.97 11.22 -8.02
CA ALA A 385 -6.04 10.51 -7.14
C ALA A 385 -6.74 9.57 -6.14
N PHE A 386 -8.00 9.84 -5.83
CA PHE A 386 -8.76 9.10 -4.81
C PHE A 386 -9.66 8.02 -5.40
N MET A 387 -10.21 7.18 -4.52
CA MET A 387 -11.16 6.13 -4.88
C MET A 387 -12.54 6.70 -5.19
N LYS A 388 -12.62 7.40 -6.32
CA LYS A 388 -13.85 8.01 -6.84
C LYS A 388 -14.15 7.51 -8.24
N PHE A 389 -15.00 6.50 -8.32
CA PHE A 389 -15.34 5.80 -9.56
C PHE A 389 -16.84 5.67 -9.71
N LYS A 390 -17.34 5.83 -10.93
CA LYS A 390 -18.71 5.45 -11.28
C LYS A 390 -18.79 3.95 -11.57
N ALA A 391 -19.95 3.36 -11.33
CA ALA A 391 -20.21 1.98 -11.70
C ALA A 391 -19.87 1.73 -13.19
N GLY A 392 -19.11 0.69 -13.46
CA GLY A 392 -18.66 0.32 -14.81
C GLY A 392 -17.54 1.18 -15.41
N SER A 393 -17.04 2.21 -14.70
CA SER A 393 -15.95 3.06 -15.22
C SER A 393 -14.54 2.47 -15.05
N TYR A 394 -14.42 1.39 -14.29
CA TYR A 394 -13.18 0.67 -14.08
C TYR A 394 -13.47 -0.84 -13.92
N PRO A 395 -12.60 -1.75 -14.38
CA PRO A 395 -12.80 -3.17 -14.20
C PRO A 395 -13.04 -3.54 -12.73
N GLY A 396 -14.06 -4.35 -12.45
CA GLY A 396 -14.42 -4.78 -11.09
C GLY A 396 -15.17 -3.73 -10.25
N VAL A 397 -15.39 -2.52 -10.73
CA VAL A 397 -16.21 -1.50 -10.05
C VAL A 397 -17.67 -1.60 -10.50
N GLU A 398 -18.46 -2.35 -9.73
CA GLU A 398 -19.89 -2.61 -10.05
C GLU A 398 -20.85 -1.57 -9.48
N ARG A 399 -20.38 -0.70 -8.58
CA ARG A 399 -21.15 0.36 -7.92
C ARG A 399 -20.33 1.63 -7.80
N ASP A 400 -21.00 2.78 -7.65
CA ASP A 400 -20.33 4.04 -7.39
C ASP A 400 -19.50 3.96 -6.11
N ILE A 401 -18.24 4.39 -6.20
CA ILE A 401 -17.33 4.57 -5.09
C ILE A 401 -17.07 6.06 -4.92
N ALA A 402 -17.17 6.56 -3.68
CA ALA A 402 -16.94 7.96 -3.33
C ALA A 402 -16.13 8.02 -2.03
N ASP A 403 -14.89 7.54 -2.07
CA ASP A 403 -13.99 7.50 -0.91
C ASP A 403 -12.95 8.61 -1.03
N SER A 404 -12.95 9.48 -0.03
CA SER A 404 -12.05 10.63 0.05
C SER A 404 -10.80 10.39 0.91
N THR A 405 -10.53 9.13 1.28
CA THR A 405 -9.40 8.75 2.13
C THR A 405 -8.39 7.86 1.40
N HIS A 406 -8.88 6.93 0.60
CA HIS A 406 -8.06 5.94 -0.06
C HIS A 406 -7.76 6.31 -1.51
N PHE A 407 -6.68 5.76 -2.03
CA PHE A 407 -6.11 6.12 -3.33
C PHE A 407 -6.27 5.01 -4.36
N ASN A 408 -6.30 5.41 -5.62
CA ASN A 408 -6.07 4.53 -6.75
C ASN A 408 -4.58 4.50 -7.13
N ASN A 409 -4.22 3.79 -8.21
CA ASN A 409 -2.83 3.66 -8.64
C ASN A 409 -2.15 5.03 -8.88
N PHE A 410 -2.86 6.02 -9.46
CA PHE A 410 -2.31 7.35 -9.70
C PHE A 410 -1.99 8.08 -8.39
N GLY A 411 -2.97 8.22 -7.50
CA GLY A 411 -2.75 8.91 -6.24
C GLY A 411 -1.70 8.23 -5.34
N ALA A 412 -1.69 6.91 -5.34
CA ALA A 412 -0.67 6.12 -4.63
C ALA A 412 0.74 6.36 -5.18
N TYR A 413 0.88 6.44 -6.50
CA TYR A 413 2.14 6.71 -7.18
C TYR A 413 2.66 8.12 -6.88
N GLU A 414 1.78 9.13 -6.96
CA GLU A 414 2.11 10.52 -6.63
C GLU A 414 2.58 10.67 -5.16
N LEU A 415 1.91 9.98 -4.23
CA LEU A 415 2.34 9.96 -2.83
C LEU A 415 3.68 9.24 -2.64
N ALA A 416 3.95 8.16 -3.37
CA ALA A 416 5.26 7.51 -3.36
C ALA A 416 6.37 8.45 -3.91
N GLN A 417 6.07 9.27 -4.91
CA GLN A 417 6.99 10.33 -5.36
C GLN A 417 7.21 11.39 -4.27
N CYS A 418 6.17 11.79 -3.51
CA CYS A 418 6.35 12.64 -2.33
C CYS A 418 7.29 12.02 -1.30
N ILE A 419 7.19 10.70 -1.05
CA ILE A 419 8.13 9.99 -0.14
C ILE A 419 9.56 10.09 -0.66
N THR A 420 9.81 9.86 -1.96
CA THR A 420 11.16 9.97 -2.53
C THR A 420 11.70 11.40 -2.46
N HIS A 421 10.84 12.40 -2.66
CA HIS A 421 11.19 13.81 -2.47
C HIS A 421 11.59 14.09 -1.02
N GLY A 422 10.78 13.64 -0.05
CA GLY A 422 11.09 13.81 1.38
C GLY A 422 12.40 13.13 1.78
N ILE A 423 12.70 11.94 1.25
CA ILE A 423 13.98 11.27 1.46
C ILE A 423 15.16 12.15 1.01
N ARG A 424 15.07 12.79 -0.16
CA ARG A 424 16.10 13.68 -0.70
C ARG A 424 16.18 15.01 0.04
N ALA A 425 15.03 15.66 0.26
CA ALA A 425 14.95 16.97 0.92
C ALA A 425 15.54 16.95 2.33
N ASP A 426 15.28 15.90 3.08
CA ASP A 426 15.76 15.71 4.45
C ASP A 426 17.11 14.95 4.51
N LYS A 427 17.71 14.62 3.36
CA LYS A 427 19.00 13.92 3.23
C LYS A 427 19.06 12.67 4.10
N LEU A 428 17.99 11.88 4.06
CA LEU A 428 17.90 10.67 4.87
C LEU A 428 18.91 9.62 4.40
N PRO A 429 19.51 8.83 5.30
CA PRO A 429 20.57 7.88 4.94
C PRO A 429 20.17 6.83 3.90
N ILE A 430 18.88 6.62 3.70
CA ILE A 430 18.30 5.71 2.71
C ILE A 430 18.36 6.25 1.28
N GLU A 431 18.61 7.56 1.07
CA GLU A 431 18.67 8.24 -0.23
C GLU A 431 19.61 7.54 -1.22
N LYS A 432 20.72 7.01 -0.73
CA LYS A 432 21.75 6.32 -1.54
C LYS A 432 21.21 5.10 -2.33
N PHE A 433 20.05 4.60 -1.98
CA PHE A 433 19.40 3.46 -2.65
C PHE A 433 18.33 3.89 -3.66
N LEU A 434 17.95 5.17 -3.70
CA LEU A 434 17.02 5.66 -4.70
C LEU A 434 17.64 5.55 -6.09
N ASP A 435 16.83 5.15 -7.08
CA ASP A 435 17.26 5.17 -8.48
C ASP A 435 17.55 6.62 -8.94
N PRO A 436 18.79 6.95 -9.29
CA PRO A 436 19.13 8.30 -9.74
C PRO A 436 18.45 8.70 -11.07
N ALA A 437 17.91 7.75 -11.82
CA ALA A 437 17.09 8.03 -13.01
C ALA A 437 15.68 8.52 -12.66
N VAL A 438 15.23 8.33 -11.43
CA VAL A 438 13.97 8.89 -10.94
C VAL A 438 14.17 10.38 -10.69
N ARG A 439 13.33 11.20 -11.35
CA ARG A 439 13.35 12.65 -11.19
C ARG A 439 13.13 13.04 -9.71
N ASP A 440 13.63 14.19 -9.30
CA ASP A 440 13.19 14.81 -8.07
C ASP A 440 11.77 15.36 -8.27
N PHE A 441 10.86 14.90 -7.43
CA PHE A 441 9.45 15.25 -7.50
C PHE A 441 9.21 16.60 -6.81
N ASP A 442 8.41 17.46 -7.43
CA ASP A 442 7.95 18.71 -6.84
C ASP A 442 6.45 18.58 -6.50
N PRO A 443 6.06 18.48 -5.22
CA PRO A 443 4.64 18.39 -4.84
C PRO A 443 3.77 19.52 -5.37
N ALA A 444 4.36 20.69 -5.70
CA ALA A 444 3.63 21.80 -6.30
C ALA A 444 3.40 21.61 -7.83
N LYS A 445 3.96 20.56 -8.42
CA LYS A 445 3.85 20.23 -9.85
C LYS A 445 3.57 18.74 -10.04
N PRO A 446 2.43 18.25 -9.56
CA PRO A 446 2.04 16.84 -9.70
C PRO A 446 1.93 16.45 -11.17
N ASP A 447 2.01 15.15 -11.42
CA ASP A 447 1.85 14.60 -12.76
C ASP A 447 0.42 14.81 -13.29
N VAL A 448 0.29 14.82 -14.59
CA VAL A 448 -1.02 14.92 -15.25
C VAL A 448 -1.65 13.53 -15.28
N PHE A 449 -2.83 13.36 -14.66
CA PHE A 449 -3.53 12.08 -14.61
C PHE A 449 -3.69 11.39 -15.98
N ALA A 450 -3.96 12.17 -17.05
CA ALA A 450 -4.14 11.63 -18.39
C ALA A 450 -2.89 10.96 -18.97
N ASP A 451 -1.70 11.30 -18.46
CA ASP A 451 -0.43 10.73 -18.89
C ASP A 451 -0.01 9.51 -18.06
N PHE A 452 -0.72 9.24 -16.97
CA PHE A 452 -0.43 8.12 -16.09
C PHE A 452 -1.14 6.85 -16.53
N HIS A 453 -0.38 5.79 -16.80
CA HIS A 453 -0.91 4.50 -17.22
C HIS A 453 -0.19 3.35 -16.51
N LEU A 454 -0.95 2.52 -15.82
CA LEU A 454 -0.49 1.19 -15.39
C LEU A 454 -1.47 0.14 -15.91
N PRO A 455 -0.99 -1.01 -16.38
CA PRO A 455 -1.89 -2.07 -16.82
C PRO A 455 -2.68 -2.63 -15.65
N TYR A 456 -3.95 -2.97 -15.89
CA TYR A 456 -4.85 -3.54 -14.89
C TYR A 456 -4.39 -4.92 -14.43
N THR A 457 -4.38 -5.14 -13.12
CA THR A 457 -4.18 -6.46 -12.50
C THR A 457 -5.53 -7.03 -12.08
N PRO A 458 -5.98 -8.18 -12.63
CA PRO A 458 -7.19 -8.84 -12.16
C PRO A 458 -7.10 -9.22 -10.68
N PRO A 459 -8.22 -9.30 -9.95
CA PRO A 459 -8.22 -9.74 -8.56
C PRO A 459 -7.54 -11.10 -8.39
N GLN A 460 -6.67 -11.19 -7.38
CA GLN A 460 -5.80 -12.32 -7.14
C GLN A 460 -6.01 -12.83 -5.73
N LYS A 461 -6.80 -13.88 -5.61
CA LYS A 461 -6.83 -14.69 -4.39
C LYS A 461 -6.44 -16.10 -4.74
N GLN A 462 -5.55 -16.65 -3.94
CA GLN A 462 -5.28 -18.07 -3.98
C GLN A 462 -6.49 -18.82 -3.44
N GLU A 463 -6.93 -19.81 -4.19
CA GLU A 463 -7.80 -20.86 -3.66
C GLU A 463 -6.90 -21.78 -2.81
N ASP A 464 -6.29 -21.26 -1.74
CA ASP A 464 -5.56 -22.11 -0.82
C ASP A 464 -6.54 -22.81 0.11
N THR A 465 -7.01 -23.95 -0.34
CA THR A 465 -7.89 -24.84 0.42
C THR A 465 -7.17 -25.47 1.63
N THR A 466 -5.86 -25.27 1.79
CA THR A 466 -5.08 -25.88 2.87
C THR A 466 -5.03 -25.03 4.13
N GLN A 467 -5.29 -23.70 4.05
CA GLN A 467 -5.14 -22.79 5.18
C GLN A 467 -6.44 -22.51 5.94
N ILE A 468 -7.62 -22.66 5.34
CA ILE A 468 -8.93 -22.54 6.03
C ILE A 468 -9.96 -23.44 5.36
N PRO A 469 -10.83 -24.16 6.10
CA PRO A 469 -11.97 -24.85 5.53
C PRO A 469 -12.87 -23.88 4.74
N GLN A 470 -13.31 -24.29 3.55
CA GLN A 470 -14.16 -23.46 2.65
C GLN A 470 -15.41 -22.86 3.32
N ALA A 471 -15.88 -23.42 4.43
CA ALA A 471 -17.02 -22.93 5.18
C ALA A 471 -16.80 -21.57 5.86
N ASP A 472 -15.55 -21.19 6.11
CA ASP A 472 -15.18 -19.97 6.86
C ASP A 472 -14.77 -18.79 5.96
N LEU A 473 -14.81 -18.98 4.63
CA LEU A 473 -14.47 -17.98 3.62
C LEU A 473 -15.67 -17.17 3.08
N LYS A 474 -16.83 -17.22 3.77
CA LYS A 474 -18.05 -16.47 3.40
C LYS A 474 -18.13 -15.12 4.09
#